data_b79ce6714dae2448d7ee858c8deddafa
#
_entry.id   b79ce6714dae2448d7ee858c8deddafa
#
_cell.length_a   1.000
_cell.length_b   1.000
_cell.length_c   1.000
_cell.angle_alpha   90.00
_cell.angle_beta   90.00
_cell.angle_gamma   90.00
#
_symmetry.space_group_name_H-M   'P 1'
#
loop_
_entity.id
_entity.type
_entity.pdbx_description
1 polymer ?
#
loop_
_entity_poly.entity_id
_entity_poly.type
_entity_poly.pdbx_seq_one_letter_code
_entity_poly.pdbx_strand_id
1 'polypeptide(L)'
;MLGARLGGCKLLVGKRFECPPSPPARGARIETPTTATRSCRRKRSLHSRDPLLVEAFEKGEDIHTRTASEVFGVPPLLVTPELRRNAKAVNFGIIYGLSAFGLAAQLGIPHGEAQRYIQGYFERYAGVKKFIDRQIEQVRRTGETRTLFGRPRPIPDINSHNPNARGFAERTAVNTPLQGTAADLIKLAMIRIDQELHDRGSRTAMLLQVHDELVFEAPPEELADISRMVKLAMENVHRLEVPLVVDVGTGVNWRDAKH
;
A
#
# COMPACT_ATOMS: atom_id res chain seq x y z
N MET A 1 22.55 -39.15 -20.64
CA MET A 1 21.50 -38.09 -20.58
C MET A 1 21.97 -37.03 -19.62
N LEU A 2 22.64 -36.01 -20.13
CA LEU A 2 23.13 -34.85 -19.35
C LEU A 2 22.09 -33.73 -19.47
N GLY A 3 21.31 -33.52 -18.41
CA GLY A 3 20.39 -32.40 -18.33
C GLY A 3 21.17 -31.14 -18.07
N ALA A 4 21.31 -30.30 -19.08
CA ALA A 4 21.81 -28.93 -18.92
C ALA A 4 20.81 -28.14 -18.05
N ARG A 5 21.19 -27.82 -16.83
CA ARG A 5 20.50 -26.81 -16.02
C ARG A 5 20.74 -25.45 -16.68
N LEU A 6 19.80 -24.97 -17.44
CA LEU A 6 19.76 -23.57 -17.87
C LEU A 6 19.57 -22.72 -16.62
N GLY A 7 20.60 -21.96 -16.26
CA GLY A 7 20.54 -21.00 -15.16
C GLY A 7 19.58 -19.88 -15.53
N GLY A 8 18.33 -19.97 -15.07
CA GLY A 8 17.36 -18.89 -15.24
C GLY A 8 17.66 -17.74 -14.29
N CYS A 9 17.61 -16.50 -14.77
CA CYS A 9 17.59 -15.31 -13.92
C CYS A 9 16.20 -15.17 -13.30
N LYS A 10 16.14 -14.80 -12.01
CA LYS A 10 14.89 -14.44 -11.31
C LYS A 10 14.59 -12.97 -11.53
N LEU A 11 13.42 -12.69 -12.02
CA LEU A 11 12.89 -11.34 -12.17
C LEU A 11 11.86 -11.10 -11.06
N LEU A 12 12.12 -10.11 -10.21
CA LEU A 12 11.17 -9.64 -9.21
C LEU A 12 10.51 -8.37 -9.72
N VAL A 13 9.23 -8.45 -10.01
CA VAL A 13 8.44 -7.27 -10.37
C VAL A 13 7.39 -7.07 -9.31
N GLY A 14 7.49 -6.00 -8.54
CA GLY A 14 6.58 -5.72 -7.44
C GLY A 14 6.06 -4.31 -7.46
N LYS A 15 4.76 -4.18 -7.20
CA LYS A 15 4.24 -3.02 -6.52
C LYS A 15 4.53 -3.24 -5.05
N ARG A 16 5.33 -2.41 -4.44
CA ARG A 16 5.39 -2.40 -2.99
C ARG A 16 4.09 -1.86 -2.42
N PHE A 17 3.13 -2.78 -2.31
CA PHE A 17 1.91 -2.59 -1.56
C PHE A 17 2.12 -3.21 -0.17
N GLU A 18 2.78 -2.54 0.74
CA GLU A 18 2.88 -3.09 2.09
C GLU A 18 1.57 -2.91 2.85
N CYS A 19 0.98 -4.06 3.18
CA CYS A 19 0.14 -4.20 4.33
C CYS A 19 1.04 -4.30 5.57
N PRO A 20 0.83 -3.58 6.66
CA PRO A 20 1.58 -3.84 7.87
C PRO A 20 1.31 -5.28 8.32
N PRO A 21 2.31 -5.99 8.83
CA PRO A 21 2.09 -7.25 9.52
C PRO A 21 1.14 -7.01 10.69
N SER A 22 0.34 -8.01 11.01
CA SER A 22 -0.39 -8.08 12.28
C SER A 22 0.57 -7.76 13.43
N PRO A 23 0.14 -7.09 14.51
CA PRO A 23 1.03 -6.71 15.58
C PRO A 23 1.81 -7.93 16.07
N PRO A 24 3.13 -7.86 16.18
CA PRO A 24 3.94 -8.99 16.61
C PRO A 24 3.58 -9.36 18.05
N ALA A 25 3.42 -10.64 18.28
CA ALA A 25 3.60 -11.19 19.62
C ALA A 25 4.96 -10.72 20.14
N ARG A 26 4.98 -10.26 21.38
CA ARG A 26 6.14 -9.63 22.05
C ARG A 26 7.44 -10.36 21.75
N GLY A 27 8.40 -9.65 21.18
CA GLY A 27 9.81 -10.02 21.18
C GLY A 27 10.41 -10.42 19.83
N ALA A 28 10.55 -9.47 18.88
CA ALA A 28 11.63 -9.48 17.88
C ALA A 28 11.70 -8.11 17.18
N ARG A 29 12.81 -7.44 17.33
CA ARG A 29 13.14 -6.21 16.63
C ARG A 29 13.55 -6.60 15.20
N ILE A 30 12.70 -6.33 14.22
CA ILE A 30 13.05 -6.47 12.79
C ILE A 30 13.10 -5.07 12.20
N GLU A 31 14.29 -4.65 11.78
CA GLU A 31 14.49 -3.44 11.00
C GLU A 31 13.95 -3.68 9.58
N THR A 32 12.95 -2.89 9.17
CA THR A 32 12.34 -2.99 7.84
C THR A 32 12.92 -1.93 6.89
N PRO A 33 13.26 -2.31 5.65
CA PRO A 33 13.78 -1.37 4.66
C PRO A 33 12.76 -0.31 4.24
N THR A 34 13.24 0.88 3.96
CA THR A 34 12.53 2.17 3.82
C THR A 34 11.61 2.32 2.59
N THR A 35 11.44 1.34 1.75
CA THR A 35 10.80 1.44 0.43
C THR A 35 9.31 1.07 0.38
N ALA A 36 8.77 0.45 1.40
CA ALA A 36 7.39 -0.02 1.53
C ALA A 36 6.30 1.06 1.52
N THR A 37 6.66 2.30 1.72
CA THR A 37 5.74 3.36 2.10
C THR A 37 5.02 4.08 0.97
N ARG A 38 5.50 3.99 -0.27
CA ARG A 38 4.94 4.78 -1.39
C ARG A 38 3.60 4.27 -1.90
N SER A 39 3.35 2.98 -1.83
CA SER A 39 2.19 2.36 -2.47
C SER A 39 0.87 2.48 -1.70
N CYS A 40 0.86 2.27 -0.40
CA CYS A 40 -0.38 2.38 0.40
C CYS A 40 -0.98 3.80 0.37
N ARG A 41 -0.15 4.83 0.17
CA ARG A 41 -0.53 6.24 0.12
C ARG A 41 -1.20 6.63 -1.18
N ARG A 42 -0.71 6.13 -2.32
CA ARG A 42 -1.34 6.39 -3.65
C ARG A 42 -2.78 5.90 -3.69
N LYS A 43 -3.09 4.77 -3.04
CA LYS A 43 -4.45 4.26 -2.92
C LYS A 43 -5.38 5.20 -2.16
N ARG A 44 -4.87 5.93 -1.16
CA ARG A 44 -5.67 6.86 -0.37
C ARG A 44 -6.04 8.10 -1.17
N SER A 45 -5.14 8.67 -1.93
CA SER A 45 -5.46 9.82 -2.80
C SER A 45 -6.54 9.46 -3.81
N LEU A 46 -6.51 8.23 -4.33
CA LEU A 46 -7.53 7.70 -5.24
C LEU A 46 -8.95 7.65 -4.64
N HIS A 47 -9.08 7.32 -3.34
CA HIS A 47 -10.39 7.19 -2.71
C HIS A 47 -10.84 8.44 -1.96
N SER A 48 -9.90 9.16 -1.35
CA SER A 48 -10.20 10.40 -0.61
C SER A 48 -10.35 11.60 -1.52
N ARG A 49 -9.68 11.59 -2.68
CA ARG A 49 -9.56 12.75 -3.60
C ARG A 49 -9.11 14.02 -2.88
N ASP A 50 -8.29 13.86 -1.83
CA ASP A 50 -7.75 14.98 -1.10
C ASP A 50 -6.75 15.74 -1.99
N PRO A 51 -7.00 17.03 -2.31
CA PRO A 51 -6.20 17.76 -3.29
C PRO A 51 -4.73 17.85 -2.91
N LEU A 52 -4.42 17.99 -1.61
CA LEU A 52 -3.05 18.11 -1.11
C LEU A 52 -2.28 16.81 -1.23
N LEU A 53 -2.98 15.66 -1.07
CA LEU A 53 -2.37 14.36 -1.28
C LEU A 53 -2.16 14.08 -2.77
N VAL A 54 -3.13 14.42 -3.62
CA VAL A 54 -3.00 14.25 -5.08
C VAL A 54 -1.83 15.08 -5.59
N GLU A 55 -1.78 16.37 -5.25
CA GLU A 55 -0.68 17.28 -5.62
C GLU A 55 0.70 16.75 -5.18
N ALA A 56 0.82 16.29 -3.94
CA ALA A 56 2.08 15.74 -3.43
C ALA A 56 2.56 14.52 -4.23
N PHE A 57 1.62 13.68 -4.68
CA PHE A 57 1.96 12.50 -5.51
C PHE A 57 2.31 12.87 -6.95
N GLU A 58 1.63 13.84 -7.53
CA GLU A 58 1.94 14.36 -8.88
C GLU A 58 3.34 15.00 -8.91
N LYS A 59 3.70 15.75 -7.85
CA LYS A 59 5.03 16.35 -7.70
C LYS A 59 6.12 15.36 -7.27
N GLY A 60 5.78 14.12 -6.97
CA GLY A 60 6.73 13.13 -6.48
C GLY A 60 7.28 13.40 -5.08
N GLU A 61 6.61 14.25 -4.29
CA GLU A 61 7.05 14.62 -2.95
C GLU A 61 7.02 13.44 -1.96
N ASP A 62 7.91 13.46 -0.97
CA ASP A 62 7.84 12.52 0.14
C ASP A 62 6.75 12.94 1.13
N ILE A 63 5.61 12.27 1.04
CA ILE A 63 4.43 12.58 1.87
C ILE A 63 4.70 12.46 3.37
N HIS A 64 5.70 11.68 3.83
CA HIS A 64 6.00 11.61 5.26
C HIS A 64 6.77 12.85 5.71
N THR A 65 7.70 13.32 4.90
CA THR A 65 8.38 14.59 5.14
C THR A 65 7.37 15.73 5.11
N ARG A 66 6.45 15.74 4.12
CA ARG A 66 5.38 16.73 4.05
C ARG A 66 4.46 16.66 5.26
N THR A 67 3.99 15.46 5.64
CA THR A 67 3.15 15.29 6.85
C THR A 67 3.90 15.70 8.12
N ALA A 68 5.19 15.39 8.27
CA ALA A 68 5.98 15.82 9.41
C ALA A 68 6.04 17.33 9.50
N SER A 69 6.29 18.00 8.38
CA SER A 69 6.29 19.47 8.32
C SER A 69 4.94 20.07 8.69
N GLU A 70 3.87 19.58 8.12
CA GLU A 70 2.53 20.15 8.26
C GLU A 70 1.86 19.81 9.61
N VAL A 71 2.06 18.60 10.14
CA VAL A 71 1.41 18.14 11.38
C VAL A 71 2.23 18.47 12.62
N PHE A 72 3.57 18.42 12.52
CA PHE A 72 4.45 18.74 13.66
C PHE A 72 4.94 20.19 13.63
N GLY A 73 4.61 20.97 12.59
CA GLY A 73 5.00 22.37 12.47
C GLY A 73 6.50 22.60 12.25
N VAL A 74 7.20 21.65 11.64
CA VAL A 74 8.64 21.72 11.41
C VAL A 74 8.93 22.04 9.95
N PRO A 75 9.77 23.03 9.61
CA PRO A 75 10.16 23.29 8.22
C PRO A 75 10.66 22.03 7.50
N PRO A 76 10.34 21.82 6.21
CA PRO A 76 10.71 20.58 5.49
C PRO A 76 12.20 20.23 5.56
N LEU A 77 13.07 21.23 5.53
CA LEU A 77 14.53 21.06 5.60
C LEU A 77 15.03 20.61 6.99
N LEU A 78 14.23 20.79 8.03
CA LEU A 78 14.55 20.41 9.41
C LEU A 78 13.85 19.11 9.83
N VAL A 79 13.17 18.43 8.93
CA VAL A 79 12.53 17.15 9.23
C VAL A 79 13.60 16.07 9.38
N THR A 80 13.84 15.68 10.62
CA THR A 80 14.77 14.59 10.95
C THR A 80 14.23 13.22 10.51
N PRO A 81 15.10 12.19 10.38
CA PRO A 81 14.65 10.81 10.12
C PRO A 81 13.66 10.29 11.17
N GLU A 82 13.76 10.75 12.41
CA GLU A 82 12.84 10.39 13.49
C GLU A 82 11.45 11.02 13.29
N LEU A 83 11.38 12.33 13.05
CA LEU A 83 10.13 13.02 12.73
C LEU A 83 9.45 12.42 11.50
N ARG A 84 10.24 12.06 10.49
CA ARG A 84 9.72 11.38 9.32
C ARG A 84 9.15 10.00 9.65
N ARG A 85 9.79 9.22 10.56
CA ARG A 85 9.24 7.94 11.06
C ARG A 85 7.94 8.13 11.83
N ASN A 86 7.88 9.15 12.69
CA ASN A 86 6.68 9.48 13.45
C ASN A 86 5.53 9.89 12.52
N ALA A 87 5.78 10.75 11.54
CA ALA A 87 4.81 11.09 10.51
C ALA A 87 4.37 9.85 9.68
N LYS A 88 5.28 8.92 9.44
CA LYS A 88 4.95 7.62 8.83
C LYS A 88 3.95 6.86 9.70
N ALA A 89 4.18 6.77 11.00
CA ALA A 89 3.28 6.10 11.95
C ALA A 89 1.91 6.79 12.02
N VAL A 90 1.85 8.12 12.03
CA VAL A 90 0.60 8.90 11.96
C VAL A 90 -0.14 8.60 10.66
N ASN A 91 0.54 8.71 9.50
CA ASN A 91 -0.06 8.44 8.21
C ASN A 91 -0.67 7.03 8.11
N PHE A 92 0.03 6.02 8.61
CA PHE A 92 -0.47 4.64 8.61
C PHE A 92 -1.53 4.43 9.67
N GLY A 93 -1.28 4.91 10.89
CA GLY A 93 -2.20 4.75 12.01
C GLY A 93 -3.61 5.26 11.68
N ILE A 94 -3.71 6.44 11.07
CA ILE A 94 -4.98 7.01 10.67
C ILE A 94 -5.70 6.17 9.62
N ILE A 95 -4.97 5.59 8.65
CA ILE A 95 -5.57 4.71 7.63
C ILE A 95 -6.18 3.47 8.27
N TYR A 96 -5.44 2.89 9.22
CA TYR A 96 -5.84 1.64 9.87
C TYR A 96 -6.77 1.88 11.07
N GLY A 97 -7.21 3.13 11.28
CA GLY A 97 -8.11 3.50 12.37
C GLY A 97 -7.46 3.37 13.75
N LEU A 98 -6.17 3.68 13.85
CA LEU A 98 -5.45 3.69 15.13
C LEU A 98 -6.00 4.82 16.01
N SER A 99 -6.35 4.50 17.25
CA SER A 99 -6.76 5.49 18.22
C SER A 99 -5.59 6.34 18.71
N ALA A 100 -5.87 7.49 19.34
CA ALA A 100 -4.84 8.31 19.97
C ALA A 100 -4.06 7.53 21.04
N PHE A 101 -4.72 6.61 21.74
CA PHE A 101 -4.05 5.70 22.70
C PHE A 101 -3.06 4.77 22.00
N GLY A 102 -3.47 4.14 20.89
CA GLY A 102 -2.58 3.27 20.10
C GLY A 102 -1.40 4.03 19.49
N LEU A 103 -1.63 5.24 18.99
CA LEU A 103 -0.58 6.11 18.44
C LEU A 103 0.40 6.54 19.53
N ALA A 104 -0.09 6.94 20.71
CA ALA A 104 0.72 7.31 21.88
C ALA A 104 1.66 6.17 22.27
N ALA A 105 1.11 4.94 22.39
CA ALA A 105 1.89 3.75 22.72
C ALA A 105 2.95 3.41 21.65
N GLN A 106 2.62 3.60 20.38
CA GLN A 106 3.53 3.29 19.27
C GLN A 106 4.69 4.29 19.17
N LEU A 107 4.43 5.57 19.43
CA LEU A 107 5.43 6.64 19.33
C LEU A 107 6.16 6.92 20.65
N GLY A 108 5.68 6.38 21.78
CA GLY A 108 6.22 6.67 23.11
C GLY A 108 5.95 8.12 23.55
N ILE A 109 4.83 8.72 23.12
CA ILE A 109 4.43 10.11 23.42
C ILE A 109 3.20 10.16 24.31
N PRO A 110 2.94 11.30 25.00
CA PRO A 110 1.73 11.49 25.79
C PRO A 110 0.46 11.37 24.91
N HIS A 111 -0.62 10.82 25.48
CA HIS A 111 -1.91 10.65 24.79
C HIS A 111 -2.45 11.97 24.19
N GLY A 112 -2.34 13.11 24.92
CA GLY A 112 -2.78 14.40 24.44
C GLY A 112 -2.00 14.91 23.23
N GLU A 113 -0.72 14.53 23.11
CA GLU A 113 0.10 14.85 21.93
C GLU A 113 -0.31 13.99 20.71
N ALA A 114 -0.51 12.70 20.91
CA ALA A 114 -1.03 11.82 19.86
C ALA A 114 -2.40 12.29 19.35
N GLN A 115 -3.27 12.78 20.24
CA GLN A 115 -4.56 13.34 19.86
C GLN A 115 -4.41 14.62 19.02
N ARG A 116 -3.50 15.52 19.37
CA ARG A 116 -3.19 16.72 18.57
C ARG A 116 -2.68 16.35 17.18
N TYR A 117 -1.81 15.34 17.07
CA TYR A 117 -1.32 14.89 15.76
C TYR A 117 -2.43 14.33 14.87
N ILE A 118 -3.35 13.54 15.43
CA ILE A 118 -4.51 13.02 14.69
C ILE A 118 -5.44 14.16 14.26
N GLN A 119 -5.70 15.12 15.15
CA GLN A 119 -6.54 16.27 14.85
C GLN A 119 -5.91 17.14 13.76
N GLY A 120 -4.65 17.55 13.90
CA GLY A 120 -3.93 18.34 12.90
C GLY A 120 -3.86 17.64 11.54
N TYR A 121 -3.72 16.30 11.55
CA TYR A 121 -3.78 15.52 10.32
C TYR A 121 -5.14 15.66 9.61
N PHE A 122 -6.24 15.50 10.33
CA PHE A 122 -7.59 15.61 9.74
C PHE A 122 -7.97 17.04 9.36
N GLU A 123 -7.46 18.04 10.07
CA GLU A 123 -7.60 19.45 9.68
C GLU A 123 -6.88 19.72 8.35
N ARG A 124 -5.66 19.19 8.21
CA ARG A 124 -4.86 19.38 6.99
C ARG A 124 -5.39 18.56 5.81
N TYR A 125 -5.75 17.31 6.06
CA TYR A 125 -6.23 16.36 5.03
C TYR A 125 -7.72 16.09 5.21
N ALA A 126 -8.53 17.12 5.10
CA ALA A 126 -9.98 17.04 5.32
C ALA A 126 -10.69 16.07 4.37
N GLY A 127 -10.17 15.87 3.16
CA GLY A 127 -10.67 14.88 2.20
C GLY A 127 -10.56 13.46 2.71
N VAL A 128 -9.51 13.15 3.47
CA VAL A 128 -9.34 11.82 4.09
C VAL A 128 -10.41 11.59 5.15
N LYS A 129 -10.66 12.60 6.01
CA LYS A 129 -11.73 12.49 7.01
C LYS A 129 -13.10 12.28 6.37
N LYS A 130 -13.44 13.10 5.38
CA LYS A 130 -14.70 12.97 4.63
C LYS A 130 -14.85 11.60 3.98
N PHE A 131 -13.77 11.03 3.45
CA PHE A 131 -13.80 9.67 2.90
C PHE A 131 -14.11 8.63 3.97
N ILE A 132 -13.42 8.69 5.13
CA ILE A 132 -13.63 7.75 6.24
C ILE A 132 -15.08 7.82 6.74
N ASP A 133 -15.58 9.02 7.04
CA ASP A 133 -16.92 9.24 7.57
C ASP A 133 -17.98 8.73 6.58
N ARG A 134 -17.87 9.10 5.31
CA ARG A 134 -18.76 8.65 4.23
C ARG A 134 -18.77 7.13 4.06
N GLN A 135 -17.58 6.52 4.14
CA GLN A 135 -17.44 5.06 3.98
C GLN A 135 -18.12 4.30 5.12
N ILE A 136 -17.93 4.75 6.37
CA ILE A 136 -18.59 4.15 7.54
C ILE A 136 -20.11 4.32 7.44
N GLU A 137 -20.59 5.52 7.12
CA GLU A 137 -22.03 5.80 6.98
C GLU A 137 -22.66 4.94 5.87
N GLN A 138 -22.01 4.84 4.71
CA GLN A 138 -22.46 3.96 3.63
C GLN A 138 -22.59 2.53 4.09
N VAL A 139 -21.56 1.99 4.77
CA VAL A 139 -21.58 0.59 5.22
C VAL A 139 -22.61 0.35 6.32
N ARG A 140 -22.85 1.31 7.21
CA ARG A 140 -23.93 1.23 8.21
C ARG A 140 -25.32 1.10 7.58
N ARG A 141 -25.51 1.71 6.41
CA ARG A 141 -26.77 1.66 5.66
C ARG A 141 -26.88 0.41 4.80
N THR A 142 -25.79 -0.03 4.17
CA THR A 142 -25.82 -1.11 3.17
C THR A 142 -25.40 -2.48 3.71
N GLY A 143 -24.73 -2.52 4.86
CA GLY A 143 -24.12 -3.74 5.42
C GLY A 143 -22.87 -4.23 4.71
N GLU A 144 -22.41 -3.53 3.65
CA GLU A 144 -21.26 -3.95 2.85
C GLU A 144 -20.39 -2.78 2.41
N THR A 145 -19.13 -3.07 2.13
CA THR A 145 -18.19 -2.17 1.44
C THR A 145 -17.78 -2.76 0.10
N ARG A 146 -17.29 -1.93 -0.82
CA ARG A 146 -16.90 -2.36 -2.18
C ARG A 146 -15.52 -1.85 -2.56
N THR A 147 -14.82 -2.63 -3.39
CA THR A 147 -13.60 -2.18 -4.07
C THR A 147 -13.91 -1.17 -5.17
N LEU A 148 -12.89 -0.53 -5.75
CA LEU A 148 -13.04 0.33 -6.93
C LEU A 148 -13.70 -0.39 -8.11
N PHE A 149 -13.49 -1.71 -8.22
CA PHE A 149 -14.07 -2.57 -9.27
C PHE A 149 -15.43 -3.16 -8.89
N GLY A 150 -16.04 -2.70 -7.79
CA GLY A 150 -17.39 -3.10 -7.37
C GLY A 150 -17.46 -4.41 -6.60
N ARG A 151 -16.35 -5.10 -6.32
CA ARG A 151 -16.34 -6.36 -5.57
C ARG A 151 -16.81 -6.10 -4.12
N PRO A 152 -17.96 -6.71 -3.69
CA PRO A 152 -18.51 -6.47 -2.37
C PRO A 152 -17.77 -7.25 -1.28
N ARG A 153 -17.81 -6.70 -0.06
CA ARG A 153 -17.45 -7.37 1.18
C ARG A 153 -18.48 -7.06 2.27
N PRO A 154 -19.22 -8.04 2.78
CA PRO A 154 -20.13 -7.87 3.90
C PRO A 154 -19.38 -7.47 5.18
N ILE A 155 -19.99 -6.60 5.98
CA ILE A 155 -19.49 -6.11 7.27
C ILE A 155 -20.62 -6.26 8.31
N PRO A 156 -20.89 -7.47 8.81
CA PRO A 156 -22.06 -7.74 9.64
C PRO A 156 -22.06 -6.97 10.96
N ASP A 157 -20.88 -6.74 11.57
CA ASP A 157 -20.75 -6.13 12.89
C ASP A 157 -20.71 -4.59 12.87
N ILE A 158 -21.01 -3.94 11.74
CA ILE A 158 -20.92 -2.48 11.61
C ILE A 158 -21.85 -1.73 12.57
N ASN A 159 -22.99 -2.31 12.89
CA ASN A 159 -24.00 -1.77 13.82
C ASN A 159 -24.01 -2.52 15.18
N SER A 160 -22.97 -3.28 15.50
CA SER A 160 -22.87 -4.04 16.75
C SER A 160 -22.94 -3.13 17.98
N HIS A 161 -23.65 -3.54 19.01
CA HIS A 161 -23.66 -2.87 20.32
C HIS A 161 -22.32 -3.03 21.05
N ASN A 162 -21.54 -4.08 20.74
CA ASN A 162 -20.20 -4.25 21.28
C ASN A 162 -19.23 -3.25 20.66
N PRO A 163 -18.63 -2.32 21.44
CA PRO A 163 -17.70 -1.30 20.90
C PRO A 163 -16.46 -1.88 20.20
N ASN A 164 -15.96 -3.01 20.67
CA ASN A 164 -14.80 -3.66 20.07
C ASN A 164 -15.13 -4.26 18.70
N ALA A 165 -16.24 -4.99 18.60
CA ALA A 165 -16.72 -5.56 17.34
C ALA A 165 -17.03 -4.43 16.32
N ARG A 166 -17.77 -3.41 16.74
CA ARG A 166 -18.08 -2.24 15.91
C ARG A 166 -16.81 -1.52 15.44
N GLY A 167 -15.85 -1.24 16.33
CA GLY A 167 -14.60 -0.56 15.96
C GLY A 167 -13.76 -1.40 14.99
N PHE A 168 -13.77 -2.73 15.10
CA PHE A 168 -13.13 -3.60 14.12
C PHE A 168 -13.85 -3.55 12.76
N ALA A 169 -15.18 -3.57 12.77
CA ALA A 169 -16.01 -3.46 11.57
C ALA A 169 -15.80 -2.12 10.84
N GLU A 170 -15.75 -0.99 11.56
CA GLU A 170 -15.46 0.33 11.00
C GLU A 170 -14.07 0.39 10.34
N ARG A 171 -13.04 -0.13 11.00
CA ARG A 171 -11.70 -0.25 10.39
C ARG A 171 -11.71 -1.11 9.15
N THR A 172 -12.42 -2.22 9.17
CA THR A 172 -12.56 -3.13 8.03
C THR A 172 -13.29 -2.45 6.88
N ALA A 173 -14.35 -1.70 7.16
CA ALA A 173 -15.13 -0.95 6.17
C ALA A 173 -14.28 0.08 5.42
N VAL A 174 -13.40 0.78 6.12
CA VAL A 174 -12.50 1.80 5.53
C VAL A 174 -11.33 1.18 4.77
N ASN A 175 -10.75 0.08 5.29
CA ASN A 175 -9.57 -0.53 4.71
C ASN A 175 -9.88 -1.40 3.48
N THR A 176 -11.06 -2.01 3.42
CA THR A 176 -11.42 -2.93 2.33
C THR A 176 -11.40 -2.28 0.95
N PRO A 177 -11.95 -1.08 0.71
CA PRO A 177 -11.82 -0.42 -0.59
C PRO A 177 -10.38 -0.27 -1.05
N LEU A 178 -9.49 0.09 -0.13
CA LEU A 178 -8.07 0.32 -0.43
C LEU A 178 -7.33 -0.99 -0.71
N GLN A 179 -7.42 -1.95 0.21
CA GLN A 179 -6.71 -3.23 0.12
C GLN A 179 -7.32 -4.14 -0.95
N GLY A 180 -8.66 -4.17 -1.01
CA GLY A 180 -9.38 -4.95 -2.01
C GLY A 180 -9.12 -4.46 -3.44
N THR A 181 -9.11 -3.15 -3.67
CA THR A 181 -8.74 -2.57 -4.98
C THR A 181 -7.31 -2.94 -5.37
N ALA A 182 -6.39 -2.97 -4.41
CA ALA A 182 -5.03 -3.42 -4.69
C ALA A 182 -4.97 -4.89 -5.11
N ALA A 183 -5.74 -5.74 -4.44
CA ALA A 183 -5.83 -7.16 -4.80
C ALA A 183 -6.49 -7.35 -6.17
N ASP A 184 -7.44 -6.51 -6.54
CA ASP A 184 -8.05 -6.54 -7.88
C ASP A 184 -7.05 -6.10 -8.94
N LEU A 185 -6.32 -5.00 -8.71
CA LEU A 185 -5.30 -4.50 -9.65
C LEU A 185 -4.20 -5.51 -9.93
N ILE A 186 -3.68 -6.20 -8.89
CA ILE A 186 -2.61 -7.18 -9.12
C ILE A 186 -3.12 -8.39 -9.88
N LYS A 187 -4.35 -8.84 -9.62
CA LYS A 187 -4.96 -9.94 -10.37
C LYS A 187 -5.17 -9.59 -11.84
N LEU A 188 -5.66 -8.39 -12.12
CA LEU A 188 -5.81 -7.91 -13.51
C LEU A 188 -4.45 -7.82 -14.21
N ALA A 189 -3.41 -7.35 -13.50
CA ALA A 189 -2.06 -7.31 -14.03
C ALA A 189 -1.53 -8.72 -14.32
N MET A 190 -1.75 -9.70 -13.42
CA MET A 190 -1.34 -11.09 -13.62
C MET A 190 -1.98 -11.69 -14.88
N ILE A 191 -3.29 -11.52 -15.04
CA ILE A 191 -4.02 -12.02 -16.22
C ILE A 191 -3.45 -11.41 -17.50
N ARG A 192 -3.22 -10.10 -17.52
CA ARG A 192 -2.66 -9.42 -18.69
C ARG A 192 -1.24 -9.87 -19.01
N ILE A 193 -0.39 -10.00 -17.99
CA ILE A 193 1.00 -10.44 -18.16
C ILE A 193 1.04 -11.89 -18.68
N ASP A 194 0.22 -12.77 -18.11
CA ASP A 194 0.13 -14.17 -18.53
C ASP A 194 -0.24 -14.26 -20.02
N GLN A 195 -1.25 -13.50 -20.44
CA GLN A 195 -1.64 -13.43 -21.86
C GLN A 195 -0.50 -12.91 -22.74
N GLU A 196 0.17 -11.82 -22.35
CA GLU A 196 1.27 -11.25 -23.12
C GLU A 196 2.48 -12.22 -23.22
N LEU A 197 2.78 -12.98 -22.16
CA LEU A 197 3.82 -14.01 -22.19
C LEU A 197 3.47 -15.13 -23.16
N HIS A 198 2.21 -15.57 -23.14
CA HIS A 198 1.71 -16.60 -24.04
C HIS A 198 1.77 -16.15 -25.52
N ASP A 199 1.25 -14.95 -25.81
CA ASP A 199 1.18 -14.40 -27.16
C ASP A 199 2.57 -14.20 -27.80
N ARG A 200 3.59 -13.95 -26.95
CA ARG A 200 4.99 -13.82 -27.39
C ARG A 200 5.72 -15.15 -27.52
N GLY A 201 5.11 -16.26 -27.11
CA GLY A 201 5.80 -17.54 -27.00
C GLY A 201 7.00 -17.49 -26.06
N SER A 202 6.94 -16.66 -25.01
CA SER A 202 8.02 -16.46 -24.04
C SER A 202 8.25 -17.73 -23.22
N ARG A 203 9.52 -18.00 -22.89
CA ARG A 203 9.90 -19.07 -21.96
C ARG A 203 9.88 -18.61 -20.51
N THR A 204 9.59 -17.34 -20.27
CA THR A 204 9.45 -16.75 -18.92
C THR A 204 8.21 -17.31 -18.24
N ALA A 205 8.35 -17.70 -16.99
CA ALA A 205 7.25 -18.22 -16.17
C ALA A 205 6.97 -17.29 -14.99
N MET A 206 5.68 -16.96 -14.77
CA MET A 206 5.22 -16.29 -13.55
C MET A 206 5.12 -17.36 -12.45
N LEU A 207 5.94 -17.25 -11.40
CA LEU A 207 6.08 -18.28 -10.37
C LEU A 207 5.17 -18.06 -9.18
N LEU A 208 5.20 -16.85 -8.61
CA LEU A 208 4.52 -16.54 -7.36
C LEU A 208 3.98 -15.10 -7.36
N GLN A 209 2.91 -14.91 -6.55
CA GLN A 209 2.49 -13.60 -6.06
C GLN A 209 2.69 -13.58 -4.55
N VAL A 210 3.48 -12.65 -4.04
CA VAL A 210 3.70 -12.44 -2.61
C VAL A 210 3.35 -11.01 -2.25
N HIS A 211 2.27 -10.82 -1.47
CA HIS A 211 1.68 -9.51 -1.20
C HIS A 211 1.33 -8.76 -2.50
N ASP A 212 2.17 -7.82 -2.90
CA ASP A 212 2.04 -6.98 -4.09
C ASP A 212 3.24 -7.12 -5.06
N GLU A 213 4.06 -8.14 -4.83
CA GLU A 213 5.17 -8.52 -5.67
C GLU A 213 4.79 -9.70 -6.56
N LEU A 214 5.22 -9.67 -7.82
CA LEU A 214 5.17 -10.82 -8.74
C LEU A 214 6.59 -11.29 -8.99
N VAL A 215 6.82 -12.58 -8.87
CA VAL A 215 8.12 -13.22 -9.10
C VAL A 215 8.05 -14.03 -10.37
N PHE A 216 9.03 -13.82 -11.23
CA PHE A 216 9.16 -14.54 -12.51
C PHE A 216 10.51 -15.24 -12.57
N GLU A 217 10.57 -16.27 -13.39
CA GLU A 217 11.80 -16.89 -13.84
C GLU A 217 11.91 -16.67 -15.34
N ALA A 218 12.96 -15.97 -15.76
CA ALA A 218 13.16 -15.59 -17.15
C ALA A 218 14.53 -16.07 -17.65
N PRO A 219 14.63 -16.52 -18.90
CA PRO A 219 15.93 -16.72 -19.56
C PRO A 219 16.69 -15.38 -19.61
N PRO A 220 18.03 -15.39 -19.51
CA PRO A 220 18.83 -14.16 -19.55
C PRO A 220 18.57 -13.27 -20.77
N GLU A 221 18.35 -13.89 -21.93
CA GLU A 221 18.09 -13.21 -23.20
C GLU A 221 16.73 -12.51 -23.26
N GLU A 222 15.73 -12.97 -22.49
CA GLU A 222 14.41 -12.35 -22.42
C GLU A 222 14.32 -11.27 -21.31
N LEU A 223 15.27 -11.26 -20.38
CA LEU A 223 15.17 -10.52 -19.12
C LEU A 223 14.85 -9.03 -19.31
N ALA A 224 15.52 -8.36 -20.26
CA ALA A 224 15.35 -6.93 -20.49
C ALA A 224 13.97 -6.59 -21.08
N ASP A 225 13.51 -7.37 -22.03
CA ASP A 225 12.22 -7.15 -22.70
C ASP A 225 11.06 -7.50 -21.78
N ILE A 226 11.16 -8.63 -21.06
CA ILE A 226 10.14 -9.04 -20.08
C ILE A 226 10.06 -8.04 -18.92
N SER A 227 11.19 -7.56 -18.40
CA SER A 227 11.21 -6.53 -17.35
C SER A 227 10.44 -5.29 -17.77
N ARG A 228 10.63 -4.83 -19.00
CA ARG A 228 9.94 -3.66 -19.56
C ARG A 228 8.45 -3.95 -19.76
N MET A 229 8.12 -5.08 -20.36
CA MET A 229 6.74 -5.49 -20.62
C MET A 229 5.94 -5.61 -19.31
N VAL A 230 6.45 -6.35 -18.33
CA VAL A 230 5.78 -6.56 -17.05
C VAL A 230 5.60 -5.23 -16.30
N LYS A 231 6.61 -4.36 -16.29
CA LYS A 231 6.49 -3.02 -15.72
C LYS A 231 5.36 -2.23 -16.35
N LEU A 232 5.32 -2.14 -17.67
CA LEU A 232 4.28 -1.42 -18.40
C LEU A 232 2.89 -2.04 -18.20
N ALA A 233 2.77 -3.36 -18.22
CA ALA A 233 1.51 -4.06 -17.97
C ALA A 233 0.95 -3.76 -16.58
N MET A 234 1.80 -3.75 -15.55
CA MET A 234 1.39 -3.43 -14.18
C MET A 234 1.07 -1.94 -13.99
N GLU A 235 1.86 -1.03 -14.55
CA GLU A 235 1.64 0.41 -14.42
C GLU A 235 0.37 0.87 -15.14
N ASN A 236 0.04 0.24 -16.26
CA ASN A 236 -1.10 0.58 -17.11
C ASN A 236 -2.28 -0.40 -16.97
N VAL A 237 -2.32 -1.20 -15.91
CA VAL A 237 -3.41 -2.18 -15.69
C VAL A 237 -4.77 -1.51 -15.58
N HIS A 238 -4.81 -0.31 -15.03
CA HIS A 238 -6.02 0.52 -14.93
C HIS A 238 -5.64 2.00 -14.85
N ARG A 239 -6.40 2.85 -15.54
CA ARG A 239 -6.20 4.31 -15.46
C ARG A 239 -6.69 4.82 -14.11
N LEU A 240 -5.76 5.34 -13.31
CA LEU A 240 -6.03 5.93 -12.01
C LEU A 240 -5.66 7.42 -12.04
N GLU A 241 -6.29 8.22 -11.18
CA GLU A 241 -5.96 9.65 -11.02
C GLU A 241 -4.49 9.86 -10.58
N VAL A 242 -3.96 8.91 -9.80
CA VAL A 242 -2.54 8.90 -9.40
C VAL A 242 -1.84 7.75 -10.11
N PRO A 243 -0.73 8.00 -10.83
CA PRO A 243 -0.05 6.97 -11.60
C PRO A 243 0.48 5.85 -10.70
N LEU A 244 0.33 4.62 -11.18
CA LEU A 244 0.98 3.47 -10.54
C LEU A 244 2.46 3.49 -10.94
N VAL A 245 3.34 3.25 -9.96
CA VAL A 245 4.79 3.12 -10.22
C VAL A 245 5.24 1.75 -9.76
N VAL A 246 5.94 1.04 -10.62
CA VAL A 246 6.42 -0.32 -10.41
C VAL A 246 7.94 -0.32 -10.43
N ASP A 247 8.53 -0.88 -9.38
CA ASP A 247 9.96 -1.13 -9.32
C ASP A 247 10.25 -2.55 -9.82
N VAL A 248 11.34 -2.71 -10.56
CA VAL A 248 11.78 -3.99 -11.11
C VAL A 248 13.18 -4.27 -10.58
N GLY A 249 13.35 -5.43 -9.98
CA GLY A 249 14.65 -5.93 -9.57
C GLY A 249 14.96 -7.25 -10.24
N THR A 250 16.21 -7.51 -10.53
CA THR A 250 16.70 -8.74 -11.17
C THR A 250 17.82 -9.37 -10.36
N GLY A 251 17.90 -10.69 -10.32
CA GLY A 251 18.95 -11.39 -9.59
C GLY A 251 18.92 -12.91 -9.88
N VAL A 252 19.93 -13.61 -9.46
CA VAL A 252 20.02 -15.07 -9.60
C VAL A 252 19.04 -15.82 -8.67
N ASN A 253 18.53 -15.12 -7.69
CA ASN A 253 17.50 -15.62 -6.78
C ASN A 253 16.64 -14.43 -6.27
N TRP A 254 15.53 -14.74 -5.58
CA TRP A 254 14.59 -13.72 -5.11
C TRP A 254 15.21 -12.72 -4.14
N ARG A 255 16.13 -13.16 -3.26
CA ARG A 255 16.76 -12.24 -2.30
C ARG A 255 17.62 -11.20 -3.01
N ASP A 256 18.39 -11.63 -4.02
CA ASP A 256 19.27 -10.74 -4.76
C ASP A 256 18.50 -9.77 -5.68
N ALA A 257 17.31 -10.15 -6.12
CA ALA A 257 16.43 -9.28 -6.90
C ALA A 257 15.72 -8.20 -6.05
N LYS A 258 15.81 -8.24 -4.71
CA LYS A 258 15.21 -7.23 -3.81
C LYS A 258 16.08 -5.99 -3.56
N HIS A 259 17.32 -5.98 -4.02
CA HIS A 259 18.30 -4.92 -3.76
C HIS A 259 18.61 -4.05 -4.98
#